data_7ea497f8603a8f7e501eae554a057544
#
_entry.id   7ea497f8603a8f7e501eae554a057544
#
_cell.length_a   1.000
_cell.length_b   1.000
_cell.length_c   1.000
_cell.angle_alpha   90.00
_cell.angle_beta   90.00
_cell.angle_gamma   90.00
#
_symmetry.space_group_name_H-M   'P 1'
#
loop_
_entity.id
_entity.type
_entity.pdbx_description
1 polymer ?
#
loop_
_entity_poly.entity_id
_entity_poly.type
_entity_poly.pdbx_seq_one_letter_code
_entity_poly.pdbx_strand_id
1 'polypeptide(L)'
;NSYFTQNIQGEGGLNDVYLGLGWRYKNLSIGLNTSLIFGKIEKRQTLTTMIEGSKIIKTSENNRIHDVLFTPGIQYTLNLSPKSILTLGSAFNFTQKLRSKTDYMAYSVNSSTNTTEMLNDLTLKRGYIKYPFRILSGFDFRYNRKWDIAGDYTFQKMSVYEEFGKNQELKDYHKAALGLSWTPERLGRYWWQRNSYM
;
A
#
# COMPACT_ATOMS: atom_id res chain seq x y z
N ASN A 1 39.62 4.96 -10.00
CA ASN A 1 38.35 4.63 -9.31
C ASN A 1 37.54 5.91 -9.24
N SER A 2 36.49 6.03 -10.08
CA SER A 2 35.56 7.16 -10.01
C SER A 2 34.55 6.87 -8.92
N TYR A 3 34.58 7.61 -7.82
CA TYR A 3 33.60 7.52 -6.76
C TYR A 3 32.46 8.47 -7.11
N PHE A 4 31.25 7.95 -7.13
CA PHE A 4 30.03 8.75 -7.25
C PHE A 4 29.10 8.46 -6.06
N THR A 5 28.39 9.48 -5.61
CA THR A 5 27.36 9.35 -4.59
C THR A 5 26.01 9.57 -5.24
N GLN A 6 25.10 8.63 -5.04
CA GLN A 6 23.72 8.73 -5.49
C GLN A 6 22.80 8.91 -4.27
N ASN A 7 22.04 9.99 -4.26
CA ASN A 7 21.00 10.23 -3.28
C ASN A 7 19.63 10.12 -3.96
N ILE A 8 18.74 9.29 -3.42
CA ILE A 8 17.39 9.09 -3.92
C ILE A 8 16.42 9.48 -2.81
N GLN A 9 15.51 10.41 -3.12
CA GLN A 9 14.45 10.88 -2.24
C GLN A 9 13.10 10.64 -2.89
N GLY A 10 12.14 10.13 -2.13
CA GLY A 10 10.75 9.96 -2.55
C GLY A 10 9.83 10.78 -1.65
N GLU A 11 8.94 11.54 -2.24
CA GLU A 11 7.95 12.37 -1.55
C GLU A 11 6.58 12.16 -2.18
N GLY A 12 5.50 12.38 -1.40
CA GLY A 12 4.13 12.33 -1.89
C GLY A 12 3.33 11.19 -1.29
N GLY A 13 2.17 10.93 -1.87
CA GLY A 13 1.27 9.89 -1.44
C GLY A 13 0.07 9.74 -2.34
N LEU A 14 -0.63 8.64 -2.16
CA LEU A 14 -1.91 8.37 -2.81
C LEU A 14 -3.02 8.50 -1.77
N ASN A 15 -4.10 9.17 -2.17
CA ASN A 15 -5.33 9.25 -1.42
C ASN A 15 -6.33 8.23 -1.98
N ASP A 16 -7.14 7.67 -1.11
CA ASP A 16 -8.17 6.70 -1.44
C ASP A 16 -9.50 7.19 -0.86
N VAL A 17 -10.47 7.47 -1.75
CA VAL A 17 -11.86 7.74 -1.39
C VAL A 17 -12.69 6.58 -1.87
N TYR A 18 -13.36 5.89 -0.97
CA TYR A 18 -14.08 4.68 -1.31
C TYR A 18 -15.56 4.73 -0.92
N LEU A 19 -16.37 4.02 -1.68
CA LEU A 19 -17.76 3.70 -1.40
C LEU A 19 -17.90 2.18 -1.35
N GLY A 20 -18.43 1.67 -0.25
CA GLY A 20 -18.65 0.24 -0.05
C GLY A 20 -20.13 -0.12 -0.04
N LEU A 21 -20.46 -1.21 -0.72
CA LEU A 21 -21.76 -1.87 -0.65
C LEU A 21 -21.57 -3.28 -0.10
N GLY A 22 -22.45 -3.69 0.80
CA GLY A 22 -22.43 -5.02 1.39
C GLY A 22 -23.82 -5.62 1.44
N TRP A 23 -23.88 -6.93 1.23
CA TRP A 23 -25.08 -7.72 1.39
C TRP A 23 -24.81 -8.95 2.24
N ARG A 24 -25.74 -9.27 3.13
CA ARG A 24 -25.65 -10.41 4.03
C ARG A 24 -26.86 -11.31 3.89
N TYR A 25 -26.59 -12.59 3.74
CA TYR A 25 -27.59 -13.64 3.78
C TYR A 25 -27.17 -14.74 4.76
N LYS A 26 -27.91 -14.90 5.84
CA LYS A 26 -27.59 -15.83 6.95
C LYS A 26 -26.15 -15.57 7.47
N ASN A 27 -25.30 -16.55 7.25
CA ASN A 27 -23.90 -16.56 7.72
C ASN A 27 -22.91 -16.01 6.71
N LEU A 28 -23.34 -15.79 5.47
CA LEU A 28 -22.53 -15.30 4.37
C LEU A 28 -22.73 -13.79 4.19
N SER A 29 -21.64 -13.05 4.14
CA SER A 29 -21.63 -11.65 3.72
C SER A 29 -20.72 -11.49 2.51
N ILE A 30 -21.17 -10.74 1.53
CA ILE A 30 -20.37 -10.33 0.38
C ILE A 30 -20.37 -8.81 0.31
N GLY A 31 -19.29 -8.25 -0.18
CA GLY A 31 -19.12 -6.81 -0.29
C GLY A 31 -18.30 -6.42 -1.48
N LEU A 32 -18.47 -5.20 -1.91
CA LEU A 32 -17.67 -4.57 -2.94
C LEU A 32 -17.33 -3.15 -2.50
N ASN A 33 -16.05 -2.83 -2.40
CA ASN A 33 -15.57 -1.48 -2.28
C ASN A 33 -15.11 -0.99 -3.64
N THR A 34 -15.58 0.19 -4.01
CA THR A 34 -15.12 0.94 -5.18
C THR A 34 -14.35 2.14 -4.68
N SER A 35 -13.06 2.18 -4.97
CA SER A 35 -12.13 3.21 -4.53
C SER A 35 -11.70 4.11 -5.67
N LEU A 36 -11.76 5.42 -5.48
CA LEU A 36 -11.11 6.40 -6.35
C LEU A 36 -9.73 6.71 -5.76
N ILE A 37 -8.69 6.22 -6.44
CA ILE A 37 -7.30 6.46 -6.05
C ILE A 37 -6.76 7.66 -6.84
N PHE A 38 -6.19 8.63 -6.14
CA PHE A 38 -5.56 9.79 -6.76
C PHE A 38 -4.41 10.33 -5.91
N GLY A 39 -3.43 10.91 -6.57
CA GLY A 39 -2.29 11.52 -5.87
C GLY A 39 -1.08 11.75 -6.76
N LYS A 40 0.00 12.18 -6.10
CA LYS A 40 1.28 12.50 -6.72
C LYS A 40 2.40 11.84 -5.93
N ILE A 41 3.29 11.16 -6.65
CA ILE A 41 4.54 10.62 -6.12
C ILE A 41 5.67 11.31 -6.86
N GLU A 42 6.57 11.94 -6.13
CA GLU A 42 7.76 12.61 -6.64
C GLU A 42 9.00 11.82 -6.25
N LYS A 43 9.82 11.48 -7.24
CA LYS A 43 11.11 10.83 -7.06
C LYS A 43 12.21 11.75 -7.53
N ARG A 44 13.08 12.16 -6.62
CA ARG A 44 14.25 12.99 -6.91
C ARG A 44 15.50 12.14 -6.79
N GLN A 45 16.39 12.24 -7.78
CA GLN A 45 17.70 11.62 -7.74
C GLN A 45 18.77 12.69 -7.93
N THR A 46 19.78 12.65 -7.09
CA THR A 46 20.97 13.50 -7.21
C THR A 46 22.18 12.61 -7.35
N LEU A 47 22.91 12.76 -8.45
CA LEU A 47 24.16 12.06 -8.71
C LEU A 47 25.30 13.09 -8.61
N THR A 48 26.19 12.88 -7.64
CA THR A 48 27.36 13.73 -7.38
C THR A 48 28.62 12.93 -7.61
N THR A 49 29.54 13.47 -8.40
CA THR A 49 30.89 12.89 -8.59
C THR A 49 31.85 13.63 -7.67
N MET A 50 32.79 12.91 -7.02
CA MET A 50 33.77 13.52 -6.10
C MET A 50 34.98 14.18 -6.79
N ILE A 51 34.85 14.47 -8.06
CA ILE A 51 35.89 15.14 -8.81
C ILE A 51 35.62 16.64 -8.81
N GLU A 52 36.62 17.46 -8.44
CA GLU A 52 36.51 18.92 -8.42
C GLU A 52 36.18 19.47 -9.81
N GLY A 53 35.16 20.35 -9.91
CA GLY A 53 34.65 20.85 -11.20
C GLY A 53 33.65 19.93 -11.91
N SER A 54 33.27 18.84 -11.30
CA SER A 54 32.28 17.92 -11.89
C SER A 54 30.85 18.47 -11.87
N LYS A 55 30.03 18.04 -12.83
CA LYS A 55 28.60 18.37 -12.91
C LYS A 55 27.81 17.46 -11.99
N ILE A 56 26.94 18.06 -11.15
CA ILE A 56 25.96 17.37 -10.36
C ILE A 56 24.71 17.17 -11.23
N ILE A 57 24.30 15.92 -11.44
CA ILE A 57 23.09 15.61 -12.20
C ILE A 57 21.93 15.43 -11.22
N LYS A 58 20.88 16.22 -11.43
CA LYS A 58 19.63 16.11 -10.66
C LYS A 58 18.49 15.74 -11.59
N THR A 59 17.74 14.72 -11.21
CA THR A 59 16.53 14.31 -11.93
C THR A 59 15.32 14.37 -11.00
N SER A 60 14.20 14.84 -11.52
CA SER A 60 12.91 14.86 -10.84
C SER A 60 11.88 14.16 -11.71
N GLU A 61 11.22 13.16 -11.15
CA GLU A 61 10.16 12.41 -11.77
C GLU A 61 8.89 12.57 -10.95
N ASN A 62 7.86 13.16 -11.54
CA ASN A 62 6.57 13.42 -10.92
C ASN A 62 5.51 12.51 -11.52
N ASN A 63 5.09 11.50 -10.77
CA ASN A 63 4.04 10.56 -11.16
C ASN A 63 2.70 10.99 -10.57
N ARG A 64 1.74 11.36 -11.43
CA ARG A 64 0.35 11.65 -11.06
C ARG A 64 -0.52 10.46 -11.44
N ILE A 65 -1.17 9.88 -10.44
CA ILE A 65 -2.01 8.69 -10.58
C ILE A 65 -3.45 9.10 -10.27
N HIS A 66 -4.38 8.64 -11.10
CA HIS A 66 -5.82 8.73 -10.84
C HIS A 66 -6.52 7.58 -11.55
N ASP A 67 -7.24 6.76 -10.80
CA ASP A 67 -8.03 5.65 -11.36
C ASP A 67 -9.01 5.09 -10.33
N VAL A 68 -9.82 4.13 -10.76
CA VAL A 68 -10.79 3.43 -9.91
C VAL A 68 -10.29 2.02 -9.64
N LEU A 69 -10.33 1.60 -8.38
CA LEU A 69 -9.97 0.26 -7.93
C LEU A 69 -11.19 -0.43 -7.33
N PHE A 70 -11.39 -1.70 -7.66
CA PHE A 70 -12.45 -2.54 -7.11
C PHE A 70 -11.86 -3.57 -6.15
N THR A 71 -12.47 -3.66 -4.96
CA THR A 71 -12.07 -4.60 -3.91
C THR A 71 -13.28 -5.41 -3.48
N PRO A 72 -13.61 -6.52 -4.14
CA PRO A 72 -14.60 -7.46 -3.64
C PRO A 72 -14.10 -8.16 -2.38
N GLY A 73 -15.05 -8.52 -1.51
CA GLY A 73 -14.80 -9.23 -0.27
C GLY A 73 -15.90 -10.23 0.05
N ILE A 74 -15.54 -11.26 0.78
CA ILE A 74 -16.41 -12.30 1.28
C ILE A 74 -16.12 -12.58 2.74
N GLN A 75 -17.15 -12.80 3.53
CA GLN A 75 -17.04 -13.17 4.93
C GLN A 75 -18.04 -14.26 5.26
N TYR A 76 -17.62 -15.24 6.02
CA TYR A 76 -18.46 -16.32 6.49
C TYR A 76 -18.36 -16.48 8.00
N THR A 77 -19.49 -16.51 8.69
CA THR A 77 -19.56 -16.64 10.15
C THR A 77 -20.05 -18.04 10.51
N LEU A 78 -19.25 -18.78 11.26
CA LEU A 78 -19.53 -20.12 11.76
C LEU A 78 -19.88 -20.04 13.25
N ASN A 79 -21.10 -20.42 13.60
CA ASN A 79 -21.52 -20.61 14.99
C ASN A 79 -21.12 -22.04 15.41
N LEU A 80 -19.92 -22.23 15.96
CA LEU A 80 -19.39 -23.54 16.33
C LEU A 80 -20.11 -24.10 17.57
N SER A 81 -20.47 -23.21 18.50
CA SER A 81 -21.25 -23.53 19.69
C SER A 81 -21.98 -22.30 20.22
N PRO A 82 -22.90 -22.41 21.20
CA PRO A 82 -23.52 -21.25 21.84
C PRO A 82 -22.53 -20.23 22.43
N LYS A 83 -21.27 -20.66 22.66
CA LYS A 83 -20.21 -19.83 23.25
C LYS A 83 -19.07 -19.53 22.28
N SER A 84 -19.05 -20.14 21.08
CA SER A 84 -17.93 -20.06 20.14
C SER A 84 -18.38 -19.62 18.77
N ILE A 85 -17.80 -18.55 18.26
CA ILE A 85 -18.07 -18.01 16.93
C ILE A 85 -16.72 -17.88 16.21
N LEU A 86 -16.65 -18.40 14.99
CA LEU A 86 -15.52 -18.22 14.10
C LEU A 86 -15.98 -17.45 12.86
N THR A 87 -15.34 -16.33 12.58
CA THR A 87 -15.54 -15.55 11.36
C THR A 87 -14.32 -15.66 10.47
N LEU A 88 -14.52 -16.05 9.22
CA LEU A 88 -13.48 -16.07 8.19
C LEU A 88 -13.79 -15.00 7.16
N GLY A 89 -12.79 -14.26 6.74
CA GLY A 89 -12.95 -13.19 5.75
C GLY A 89 -11.83 -13.17 4.73
N SER A 90 -12.14 -12.76 3.51
CA SER A 90 -11.15 -12.48 2.50
C SER A 90 -11.60 -11.33 1.61
N ALA A 91 -10.65 -10.48 1.24
CA ALA A 91 -10.84 -9.41 0.27
C ALA A 91 -9.67 -9.43 -0.72
N PHE A 92 -9.91 -9.03 -1.97
CA PHE A 92 -8.87 -9.11 -2.98
C PHE A 92 -8.97 -7.98 -4.01
N ASN A 93 -7.83 -7.55 -4.49
CA ASN A 93 -7.71 -6.67 -5.63
C ASN A 93 -7.15 -7.45 -6.81
N PHE A 94 -7.77 -7.30 -7.96
CA PHE A 94 -7.24 -7.88 -9.19
C PHE A 94 -6.06 -7.06 -9.71
N THR A 95 -5.20 -7.71 -10.49
CA THR A 95 -4.17 -6.99 -11.25
C THR A 95 -4.85 -6.00 -12.20
N GLN A 96 -4.50 -4.72 -12.07
CA GLN A 96 -5.13 -3.64 -12.82
C GLN A 96 -4.08 -2.64 -13.32
N LYS A 97 -4.33 -2.04 -14.48
CA LYS A 97 -3.50 -0.97 -15.02
C LYS A 97 -4.07 0.38 -14.59
N LEU A 98 -3.37 1.08 -13.70
CA LEU A 98 -3.74 2.41 -13.24
C LEU A 98 -3.15 3.46 -14.17
N ARG A 99 -3.95 4.42 -14.61
CA ARG A 99 -3.51 5.52 -15.46
C ARG A 99 -2.56 6.44 -14.71
N SER A 100 -1.41 6.70 -15.30
CA SER A 100 -0.41 7.60 -14.75
C SER A 100 0.09 8.60 -15.79
N LYS A 101 0.35 9.82 -15.33
CA LYS A 101 1.04 10.87 -16.10
C LYS A 101 2.32 11.19 -15.35
N THR A 102 3.44 11.14 -16.06
CA THR A 102 4.76 11.41 -15.52
C THR A 102 5.36 12.62 -16.19
N ASP A 103 5.80 13.58 -15.39
CA ASP A 103 6.64 14.69 -15.80
C ASP A 103 8.08 14.36 -15.38
N TYR A 104 8.98 14.30 -16.33
CA TYR A 104 10.40 14.04 -16.09
C TYR A 104 11.23 15.27 -16.42
N MET A 105 12.08 15.68 -15.48
CA MET A 105 13.04 16.77 -15.64
C MET A 105 14.43 16.29 -15.26
N ALA A 106 15.43 16.65 -16.07
CA ALA A 106 16.82 16.42 -15.76
C ALA A 106 17.62 17.72 -15.99
N TYR A 107 18.43 18.09 -15.02
CA TYR A 107 19.31 19.24 -15.11
C TYR A 107 20.66 18.95 -14.49
N SER A 108 21.69 19.61 -15.02
CA SER A 108 23.03 19.56 -14.45
C SER A 108 23.36 20.89 -13.77
N VAL A 109 24.01 20.79 -12.62
CA VAL A 109 24.54 21.95 -11.88
C VAL A 109 26.07 21.83 -11.89
N ASN A 110 26.74 22.84 -12.38
CA ASN A 110 28.21 22.91 -12.28
C ASN A 110 28.53 23.37 -10.84
N SER A 111 29.28 22.55 -10.11
CA SER A 111 29.66 22.82 -8.72
C SER A 111 30.57 24.03 -8.52
N SER A 112 31.36 24.38 -9.56
CA SER A 112 32.31 25.49 -9.49
C SER A 112 31.71 26.85 -9.86
N THR A 113 30.81 26.87 -10.84
CA THR A 113 30.20 28.12 -11.35
C THR A 113 28.75 28.32 -10.87
N ASN A 114 28.16 27.35 -10.22
CA ASN A 114 26.78 27.30 -9.80
C ASN A 114 25.76 27.55 -10.94
N THR A 115 26.19 27.30 -12.18
CA THR A 115 25.35 27.41 -13.37
C THR A 115 24.52 26.14 -13.54
N THR A 116 23.21 26.33 -13.81
CA THR A 116 22.29 25.23 -14.06
C THR A 116 22.03 25.12 -15.56
N GLU A 117 22.29 23.97 -16.13
CA GLU A 117 21.97 23.64 -17.52
C GLU A 117 20.84 22.59 -17.55
N MET A 118 19.79 22.86 -18.29
CA MET A 118 18.71 21.90 -18.50
C MET A 118 19.20 20.83 -19.47
N LEU A 119 19.26 19.57 -19.03
CA LEU A 119 19.73 18.44 -19.85
C LEU A 119 18.59 17.84 -20.69
N ASN A 120 17.37 17.95 -20.19
CA ASN A 120 16.20 17.46 -20.91
C ASN A 120 14.99 18.31 -20.56
N ASP A 121 14.22 18.68 -21.57
CA ASP A 121 13.00 19.43 -21.40
C ASP A 121 11.89 18.51 -20.84
N LEU A 122 10.87 19.12 -20.25
CA LEU A 122 9.72 18.46 -19.67
C LEU A 122 9.15 17.39 -20.61
N THR A 123 9.50 16.14 -20.38
CA THR A 123 8.91 15.03 -21.14
C THR A 123 7.69 14.53 -20.42
N LEU A 124 6.51 14.94 -20.87
CA LEU A 124 5.23 14.43 -20.40
C LEU A 124 4.98 13.03 -20.97
N LYS A 125 5.13 12.00 -20.17
CA LYS A 125 4.76 10.63 -20.56
C LYS A 125 3.42 10.25 -19.97
N ARG A 126 2.54 9.73 -20.80
CA ARG A 126 1.29 9.08 -20.37
C ARG A 126 1.50 7.58 -20.44
N GLY A 127 1.09 6.88 -19.42
CA GLY A 127 1.25 5.44 -19.35
C GLY A 127 0.43 4.82 -18.25
N TYR A 128 0.80 3.62 -17.86
CA TYR A 128 0.09 2.84 -16.85
C TYR A 128 1.09 2.32 -15.83
N ILE A 129 0.63 2.28 -14.58
CA ILE A 129 1.25 1.52 -13.51
C ILE A 129 0.42 0.26 -13.33
N LYS A 130 1.03 -0.90 -13.43
CA LYS A 130 0.37 -2.19 -13.21
C LYS A 130 0.29 -2.47 -11.73
N TYR A 131 -0.91 -2.23 -11.16
CA TYR A 131 -1.19 -2.57 -9.77
C TYR A 131 -1.26 -4.09 -9.62
N PRO A 132 -0.47 -4.70 -8.72
CA PRO A 132 -0.41 -6.15 -8.60
C PRO A 132 -1.64 -6.72 -7.90
N PHE A 133 -1.90 -8.01 -8.13
CA PHE A 133 -2.87 -8.78 -7.37
C PHE A 133 -2.54 -8.73 -5.88
N ARG A 134 -3.57 -8.51 -5.05
CA ARG A 134 -3.47 -8.49 -3.59
C ARG A 134 -4.63 -9.28 -3.00
N ILE A 135 -4.33 -10.13 -2.03
CA ILE A 135 -5.32 -10.83 -1.21
C ILE A 135 -5.08 -10.51 0.27
N LEU A 136 -6.16 -10.24 0.97
CA LEU A 136 -6.20 -10.10 2.42
C LEU A 136 -7.14 -11.18 2.93
N SER A 137 -6.67 -12.04 3.81
CA SER A 137 -7.50 -13.09 4.42
C SER A 137 -7.29 -13.06 5.92
N GLY A 138 -8.36 -13.27 6.66
CA GLY A 138 -8.29 -13.23 8.11
C GLY A 138 -9.33 -14.12 8.77
N PHE A 139 -9.13 -14.34 10.05
CA PHE A 139 -10.08 -15.00 10.92
C PHE A 139 -10.23 -14.25 12.24
N ASP A 140 -11.40 -14.39 12.85
CA ASP A 140 -11.74 -13.87 14.16
C ASP A 140 -12.45 -15.00 14.91
N PHE A 141 -11.87 -15.46 16.00
CA PHE A 141 -12.43 -16.50 16.86
C PHE A 141 -12.79 -15.93 18.22
N ARG A 142 -14.06 -15.92 18.53
CA ARG A 142 -14.61 -15.47 19.80
C ARG A 142 -15.06 -16.63 20.65
N TYR A 143 -14.61 -16.65 21.90
CA TYR A 143 -15.01 -17.65 22.87
C TYR A 143 -15.56 -17.02 24.13
N ASN A 144 -16.78 -17.45 24.49
CA ASN A 144 -17.49 -17.09 25.71
C ASN A 144 -17.60 -15.57 25.97
N ARG A 145 -17.55 -14.74 24.90
CA ARG A 145 -17.50 -13.27 24.97
C ARG A 145 -16.34 -12.69 25.78
N LYS A 146 -15.39 -13.54 26.19
CA LYS A 146 -14.21 -13.15 26.99
C LYS A 146 -12.92 -13.16 26.20
N TRP A 147 -12.80 -14.09 25.28
CA TRP A 147 -11.62 -14.27 24.45
C TRP A 147 -11.93 -13.92 23.01
N ASP A 148 -11.05 -13.16 22.43
CA ASP A 148 -11.09 -12.79 21.03
C ASP A 148 -9.69 -12.99 20.43
N ILE A 149 -9.57 -13.90 19.47
CA ILE A 149 -8.32 -14.27 18.82
C ILE A 149 -8.52 -13.96 17.33
N ALA A 150 -7.75 -13.03 16.82
CA ALA A 150 -7.80 -12.63 15.42
C ALA A 150 -6.46 -12.82 14.73
N GLY A 151 -6.50 -13.15 13.45
CA GLY A 151 -5.31 -13.24 12.63
C GLY A 151 -5.58 -12.79 11.21
N ASP A 152 -4.61 -12.06 10.65
CA ASP A 152 -4.67 -11.55 9.30
C ASP A 152 -3.43 -11.94 8.50
N TYR A 153 -3.64 -12.24 7.24
CA TYR A 153 -2.58 -12.49 6.28
C TYR A 153 -2.83 -11.69 5.02
N THR A 154 -1.80 -10.97 4.59
CA THR A 154 -1.79 -10.22 3.33
C THR A 154 -0.72 -10.78 2.41
N PHE A 155 -1.11 -11.10 1.19
CA PHE A 155 -0.22 -11.40 0.10
C PHE A 155 -0.40 -10.40 -1.03
N GLN A 156 0.70 -9.89 -1.60
CA GLN A 156 0.67 -9.03 -2.76
C GLN A 156 1.78 -9.45 -3.74
N LYS A 157 1.39 -9.77 -4.98
CA LYS A 157 2.29 -10.27 -6.02
C LYS A 157 3.09 -9.12 -6.65
N MET A 158 4.03 -8.54 -5.87
CA MET A 158 4.83 -7.39 -6.30
C MET A 158 5.79 -7.71 -7.46
N SER A 159 6.12 -8.97 -7.70
CA SER A 159 6.96 -9.42 -8.82
C SER A 159 6.38 -9.07 -10.21
N VAL A 160 5.07 -8.80 -10.32
CA VAL A 160 4.42 -8.37 -11.56
C VAL A 160 4.19 -6.86 -11.64
N TYR A 161 4.71 -6.10 -10.67
CA TYR A 161 4.60 -4.65 -10.65
C TYR A 161 5.41 -4.02 -11.79
N GLU A 162 4.75 -3.19 -12.58
CA GLU A 162 5.36 -2.51 -13.73
C GLU A 162 5.04 -1.02 -13.69
N GLU A 163 6.04 -0.19 -13.96
CA GLU A 163 5.88 1.23 -14.20
C GLU A 163 6.22 1.53 -15.66
N PHE A 164 5.26 2.11 -16.42
CA PHE A 164 5.44 2.47 -17.84
C PHE A 164 6.00 1.33 -18.70
N GLY A 165 5.55 0.08 -18.43
CA GLY A 165 5.98 -1.12 -19.16
C GLY A 165 7.34 -1.69 -18.74
N LYS A 166 7.96 -1.14 -17.69
CA LYS A 166 9.19 -1.70 -17.10
C LYS A 166 8.85 -2.42 -15.79
N ASN A 167 9.21 -3.69 -15.72
CA ASN A 167 9.15 -4.47 -14.48
C ASN A 167 10.21 -3.92 -13.51
N GLN A 168 9.81 -3.68 -12.25
CA GLN A 168 10.69 -3.14 -11.22
C GLN A 168 11.42 -4.23 -10.42
N GLU A 169 11.27 -5.52 -10.81
CA GLU A 169 11.91 -6.69 -10.19
C GLU A 169 11.73 -6.75 -8.67
N LEU A 170 10.56 -6.34 -8.19
CA LEU A 170 10.24 -6.34 -6.76
C LEU A 170 9.95 -7.76 -6.28
N LYS A 171 10.25 -8.04 -5.02
CA LYS A 171 9.88 -9.30 -4.35
C LYS A 171 8.43 -9.24 -3.90
N ASP A 172 7.78 -10.40 -3.93
CA ASP A 172 6.41 -10.53 -3.44
C ASP A 172 6.32 -10.17 -1.96
N TYR A 173 5.22 -9.50 -1.61
CA TYR A 173 5.00 -8.98 -0.27
C TYR A 173 4.11 -9.92 0.53
N HIS A 174 4.54 -10.24 1.74
CA HIS A 174 3.82 -11.05 2.70
C HIS A 174 3.76 -10.31 4.05
N LYS A 175 2.60 -10.28 4.66
CA LYS A 175 2.40 -9.74 6.00
C LYS A 175 1.46 -10.64 6.77
N ALA A 176 1.84 -11.03 7.98
CA ALA A 176 0.98 -11.74 8.93
C ALA A 176 0.87 -10.91 10.20
N ALA A 177 -0.32 -10.91 10.81
CA ALA A 177 -0.57 -10.31 12.11
C ALA A 177 -1.46 -11.24 12.93
N LEU A 178 -1.21 -11.29 14.23
CA LEU A 178 -2.02 -12.02 15.20
C LEU A 178 -2.37 -11.10 16.36
N GLY A 179 -3.61 -11.19 16.82
CA GLY A 179 -4.12 -10.42 17.94
C GLY A 179 -4.84 -11.30 18.91
N LEU A 180 -4.68 -11.01 20.21
CA LEU A 180 -5.39 -11.65 21.30
C LEU A 180 -5.97 -10.58 22.20
N SER A 181 -7.26 -10.69 22.48
CA SER A 181 -7.94 -9.82 23.44
C SER A 181 -8.63 -10.66 24.49
N TRP A 182 -8.51 -10.25 25.74
CA TRP A 182 -9.17 -10.88 26.87
C TRP A 182 -9.96 -9.85 27.67
N THR A 183 -11.25 -10.12 27.84
CA THR A 183 -12.17 -9.29 28.64
C THR A 183 -12.78 -10.15 29.73
N PRO A 184 -12.30 -10.08 30.98
CA PRO A 184 -12.70 -11.01 32.06
C PRO A 184 -14.20 -10.96 32.35
N GLU A 185 -14.77 -9.77 32.59
CA GLU A 185 -16.21 -9.56 32.80
C GLU A 185 -16.62 -8.13 32.44
N ARG A 186 -17.63 -7.98 31.55
CA ARG A 186 -18.14 -6.64 31.15
C ARG A 186 -18.86 -5.89 32.27
N LEU A 187 -19.43 -6.63 33.23
CA LEU A 187 -20.20 -6.09 34.37
C LEU A 187 -19.53 -6.43 35.70
N GLY A 188 -18.24 -6.65 35.72
CA GLY A 188 -17.48 -6.99 36.91
C GLY A 188 -17.57 -5.90 37.98
N ARG A 189 -17.60 -6.32 39.25
CA ARG A 189 -17.69 -5.44 40.41
C ARG A 189 -16.42 -4.61 40.62
N TYR A 190 -15.28 -5.13 40.18
CA TYR A 190 -13.97 -4.49 40.33
C TYR A 190 -13.50 -3.91 38.99
N TRP A 191 -12.72 -2.82 39.05
CA TRP A 191 -12.20 -2.11 37.87
C TRP A 191 -11.35 -3.01 36.94
N TRP A 192 -10.55 -3.92 37.48
CA TRP A 192 -9.71 -4.85 36.72
C TRP A 192 -10.51 -5.95 35.97
N GLN A 193 -11.75 -6.21 36.41
CA GLN A 193 -12.65 -7.15 35.72
C GLN A 193 -13.32 -6.54 34.48
N ARG A 194 -13.36 -5.21 34.39
CA ARG A 194 -14.01 -4.47 33.29
C ARG A 194 -13.06 -4.07 32.18
N ASN A 195 -11.74 -4.13 32.42
CA ASN A 195 -10.74 -3.76 31.43
C ASN A 195 -10.51 -4.92 30.45
N SER A 196 -10.45 -4.58 29.14
CA SER A 196 -9.99 -5.50 28.11
C SER A 196 -8.48 -5.36 27.97
N TYR A 197 -7.79 -6.47 27.88
CA TYR A 197 -6.35 -6.54 27.64
C TYR A 197 -6.10 -7.03 26.21
N MET A 198 -5.39 -6.23 25.41
CA MET A 198 -4.99 -6.52 24.03
C MET A 198 -3.48 -6.75 23.97
#